data_ab3a923ed678f0a95d750918ae7cb3b1
#
_entry.id   ab3a923ed678f0a95d750918ae7cb3b1
#
_cell.length_a   1.000
_cell.length_b   1.000
_cell.length_c   1.000
_cell.angle_alpha   90.00
_cell.angle_beta   90.00
_cell.angle_gamma   90.00
#
_symmetry.space_group_name_H-M   'P 1'
#
loop_
_entity.id
_entity.type
_entity.pdbx_description
1 polymer ?
#
loop_
_entity_poly.entity_id
_entity_poly.type
_entity_poly.pdbx_seq_one_letter_code
_entity_poly.pdbx_strand_id
1 'polypeptide(L)'
;MHDQGGLLPGFSHIMPPYWYKYGEEMSHQEFGLYAANKLEERILELGAENIAAFIGEPIQGAGGVIIPPDNYWPRIQEICKKYDILLVVDEVICGFGRTGNWFGSDTYNIKPDIITMAKGISSGYIPLSGIMVGSRVSDVMINEGGEFYHGYTYSGHPVALSLIHI
;
A
#
# COMPACT_ATOMS: atom_id res chain seq x y z
N MET A 1 14.50 -4.29 11.01
CA MET A 1 13.54 -5.33 10.52
C MET A 1 14.23 -6.38 9.66
N HIS A 2 15.50 -6.18 9.37
CA HIS A 2 16.28 -7.19 8.67
C HIS A 2 16.54 -8.35 9.64
N ASP A 3 16.46 -9.58 9.15
CA ASP A 3 16.74 -10.83 9.89
C ASP A 3 15.72 -11.25 10.98
N GLN A 4 14.49 -10.80 10.89
CA GLN A 4 13.43 -11.19 11.83
C GLN A 4 12.67 -12.48 11.42
N GLY A 5 13.28 -13.32 10.61
CA GLY A 5 12.70 -14.55 10.10
C GLY A 5 12.41 -14.51 8.60
N GLY A 6 11.99 -15.65 8.05
CA GLY A 6 11.63 -15.77 6.63
C GLY A 6 10.34 -15.04 6.26
N LEU A 7 10.04 -15.02 4.96
CA LEU A 7 8.76 -14.50 4.46
C LEU A 7 7.59 -15.27 5.10
N LEU A 8 6.53 -14.54 5.43
CA LEU A 8 5.28 -15.18 5.84
C LEU A 8 4.72 -16.02 4.69
N PRO A 9 4.13 -17.18 4.97
CA PRO A 9 3.45 -17.97 3.95
C PRO A 9 2.40 -17.12 3.23
N GLY A 10 2.34 -17.22 1.91
CA GLY A 10 1.41 -16.46 1.09
C GLY A 10 1.86 -15.03 0.77
N PHE A 11 3.05 -14.59 1.22
CA PHE A 11 3.64 -13.31 0.84
C PHE A 11 4.82 -13.49 -0.11
N SER A 12 4.90 -12.61 -1.08
CA SER A 12 6.02 -12.52 -2.01
C SER A 12 6.46 -11.06 -2.13
N HIS A 13 7.75 -10.84 -2.25
CA HIS A 13 8.29 -9.49 -2.41
C HIS A 13 8.82 -9.27 -3.82
N ILE A 14 8.71 -8.04 -4.28
CA ILE A 14 9.41 -7.55 -5.47
C ILE A 14 10.48 -6.54 -5.03
N MET A 15 11.40 -6.19 -5.94
CA MET A 15 12.41 -5.18 -5.63
C MET A 15 11.76 -3.81 -5.33
N PRO A 16 12.29 -3.05 -4.36
CA PRO A 16 11.80 -1.71 -4.11
C PRO A 16 12.22 -0.76 -5.25
N PRO A 17 11.45 0.33 -5.49
CA PRO A 17 11.77 1.32 -6.51
C PRO A 17 12.91 2.27 -6.06
N TYR A 18 14.03 1.69 -5.62
CA TYR A 18 15.18 2.41 -5.05
C TYR A 18 16.23 2.68 -6.13
N TRP A 19 16.00 3.71 -6.93
CA TRP A 19 16.90 4.08 -8.04
C TRP A 19 18.34 4.29 -7.60
N TYR A 20 18.57 5.02 -6.52
CA TYR A 20 19.93 5.30 -6.03
C TYR A 20 20.75 4.03 -5.77
N LYS A 21 20.10 2.93 -5.38
CA LYS A 21 20.79 1.67 -5.06
C LYS A 21 20.83 0.68 -6.24
N TYR A 22 19.79 0.68 -7.06
CA TYR A 22 19.62 -0.37 -8.07
C TYR A 22 19.49 0.18 -9.50
N GLY A 23 19.57 1.51 -9.68
CA GLY A 23 19.39 2.14 -10.98
C GLY A 23 20.57 1.91 -11.94
N GLU A 24 21.76 1.65 -11.39
CA GLU A 24 22.99 1.50 -12.19
C GLU A 24 23.11 2.64 -13.23
N GLU A 25 23.15 2.30 -14.53
CA GLU A 25 23.22 3.26 -15.63
C GLU A 25 21.85 3.74 -16.14
N MET A 26 20.74 3.21 -15.57
CA MET A 26 19.39 3.59 -15.97
C MET A 26 19.02 4.99 -15.52
N SER A 27 18.35 5.74 -16.37
CA SER A 27 17.67 6.96 -15.96
C SER A 27 16.55 6.67 -14.94
N HIS A 28 16.09 7.70 -14.23
CA HIS A 28 14.97 7.58 -13.30
C HIS A 28 13.73 6.93 -13.95
N GLN A 29 13.42 7.31 -15.17
CA GLN A 29 12.24 6.81 -15.87
C GLN A 29 12.41 5.35 -16.33
N GLU A 30 13.56 5.00 -16.86
CA GLU A 30 13.85 3.60 -17.23
C GLU A 30 13.78 2.69 -16.02
N PHE A 31 14.40 3.10 -14.93
CA PHE A 31 14.36 2.33 -13.69
C PHE A 31 12.95 2.24 -13.08
N GLY A 32 12.15 3.30 -13.15
CA GLY A 32 10.78 3.29 -12.66
C GLY A 32 9.93 2.21 -13.34
N LEU A 33 10.02 2.11 -14.67
CA LEU A 33 9.34 1.06 -15.43
C LEU A 33 9.95 -0.32 -15.15
N TYR A 34 11.28 -0.42 -15.07
CA TYR A 34 11.96 -1.67 -14.76
C TYR A 34 11.52 -2.22 -13.39
N ALA A 35 11.53 -1.39 -12.36
CA ALA A 35 11.12 -1.78 -11.02
C ALA A 35 9.63 -2.15 -10.94
N ALA A 36 8.76 -1.39 -11.61
CA ALA A 36 7.32 -1.70 -11.65
C ALA A 36 7.03 -3.00 -12.41
N ASN A 37 7.74 -3.26 -13.51
CA ASN A 37 7.56 -4.50 -14.27
C ASN A 37 7.96 -5.76 -13.49
N LYS A 38 8.75 -5.64 -12.40
CA LYS A 38 9.00 -6.78 -11.49
C LYS A 38 7.73 -7.30 -10.84
N LEU A 39 6.70 -6.47 -10.71
CA LEU A 39 5.38 -6.95 -10.29
C LEU A 39 4.78 -7.86 -11.35
N GLU A 40 4.80 -7.45 -12.61
CA GLU A 40 4.25 -8.26 -13.71
C GLU A 40 4.99 -9.59 -13.88
N GLU A 41 6.33 -9.56 -13.84
CA GLU A 41 7.14 -10.78 -13.85
C GLU A 41 6.73 -11.73 -12.73
N ARG A 42 6.54 -11.21 -11.50
CA ARG A 42 6.17 -12.01 -10.35
C ARG A 42 4.75 -12.57 -10.44
N ILE A 43 3.82 -11.82 -11.01
CA ILE A 43 2.45 -12.27 -11.29
C ILE A 43 2.47 -13.46 -12.26
N LEU A 44 3.26 -13.36 -13.34
CA LEU A 44 3.36 -14.43 -14.34
C LEU A 44 4.01 -15.69 -13.78
N GLU A 45 4.96 -15.55 -12.84
CA GLU A 45 5.58 -16.70 -12.16
C GLU A 45 4.63 -17.44 -11.22
N LEU A 46 3.78 -16.70 -10.51
CA LEU A 46 2.90 -17.26 -9.47
C LEU A 46 1.51 -17.67 -10.01
N GLY A 47 1.11 -17.14 -11.17
CA GLY A 47 -0.26 -17.20 -11.68
C GLY A 47 -1.12 -16.09 -11.06
N ALA A 48 -1.79 -15.29 -11.89
CA ALA A 48 -2.60 -14.16 -11.44
C ALA A 48 -3.74 -14.59 -10.50
N GLU A 49 -4.30 -15.76 -10.74
CA GLU A 49 -5.36 -16.37 -9.94
C GLU A 49 -4.94 -16.71 -8.50
N ASN A 50 -3.65 -16.72 -8.21
CA ASN A 50 -3.09 -16.99 -6.89
C ASN A 50 -2.73 -15.71 -6.12
N ILE A 51 -3.02 -14.52 -6.68
CA ILE A 51 -2.63 -13.23 -6.11
C ILE A 51 -3.88 -12.40 -5.81
N ALA A 52 -4.12 -12.14 -4.54
CA ALA A 52 -5.25 -11.31 -4.11
C ALA A 52 -4.96 -9.81 -4.26
N ALA A 53 -3.77 -9.37 -3.88
CA ALA A 53 -3.43 -7.94 -3.81
C ALA A 53 -1.93 -7.66 -3.97
N PHE A 54 -1.63 -6.45 -4.44
CA PHE A 54 -0.33 -5.81 -4.26
C PHE A 54 -0.45 -4.74 -3.17
N ILE A 55 0.51 -4.71 -2.23
CA ILE A 55 0.60 -3.67 -1.20
C ILE A 55 1.91 -2.91 -1.30
N GLY A 56 1.85 -1.59 -1.19
CA GLY A 56 3.04 -0.74 -1.19
C GLY A 56 2.80 0.61 -0.52
N GLU A 57 3.89 1.23 -0.04
CA GLU A 57 3.89 2.59 0.47
C GLU A 57 4.11 3.58 -0.68
N PRO A 58 3.40 4.73 -0.76
CA PRO A 58 3.68 5.77 -1.78
C PRO A 58 5.14 6.20 -1.80
N ILE A 59 5.71 6.38 -0.62
CA ILE A 59 7.15 6.53 -0.34
C ILE A 59 7.48 5.55 0.78
N GLN A 60 8.42 4.66 0.58
CA GLN A 60 8.78 3.69 1.60
C GLN A 60 9.52 4.40 2.75
N GLY A 61 8.88 4.50 3.91
CA GLY A 61 9.44 5.19 5.05
C GLY A 61 10.53 4.39 5.76
N ALA A 62 10.16 3.30 6.42
CA ALA A 62 11.08 2.46 7.20
C ALA A 62 12.15 1.76 6.34
N GLY A 63 11.88 1.56 5.06
CA GLY A 63 12.84 1.01 4.10
C GLY A 63 14.02 1.93 3.79
N GLY A 64 13.97 3.20 4.20
CA GLY A 64 15.05 4.17 4.00
C GLY A 64 14.63 5.44 3.27
N VAL A 65 13.38 5.86 3.40
CA VAL A 65 12.78 7.01 2.69
C VAL A 65 12.99 6.89 1.19
N ILE A 66 12.54 5.77 0.63
CA ILE A 66 12.70 5.46 -0.79
C ILE A 66 11.59 6.16 -1.57
N ILE A 67 11.97 7.18 -2.33
CA ILE A 67 11.08 7.92 -3.22
C ILE A 67 11.08 7.22 -4.58
N PRO A 68 9.92 6.72 -5.06
CA PRO A 68 9.87 6.05 -6.35
C PRO A 68 10.00 7.05 -7.51
N PRO A 69 10.50 6.63 -8.67
CA PRO A 69 10.38 7.42 -9.90
C PRO A 69 8.90 7.70 -10.25
N ASP A 70 8.64 8.84 -10.89
CA ASP A 70 7.28 9.34 -11.15
C ASP A 70 6.39 8.36 -11.95
N ASN A 71 6.98 7.53 -12.78
CA ASN A 71 6.28 6.56 -13.62
C ASN A 71 6.10 5.18 -12.97
N TYR A 72 6.62 4.96 -11.76
CA TYR A 72 6.49 3.70 -11.05
C TYR A 72 5.02 3.39 -10.70
N TRP A 73 4.34 4.28 -9.98
CA TRP A 73 2.96 4.07 -9.55
C TRP A 73 1.95 4.01 -10.70
N PRO A 74 2.04 4.85 -11.74
CA PRO A 74 1.21 4.66 -12.94
C PRO A 74 1.31 3.26 -13.51
N ARG A 75 2.54 2.73 -13.65
CA ARG A 75 2.75 1.38 -14.17
C ARG A 75 2.25 0.28 -13.24
N ILE A 76 2.43 0.40 -11.94
CA ILE A 76 1.87 -0.52 -10.93
C ILE A 76 0.34 -0.61 -11.07
N GLN A 77 -0.34 0.53 -11.20
CA GLN A 77 -1.80 0.58 -11.38
C GLN A 77 -2.26 -0.11 -12.66
N GLU A 78 -1.55 0.11 -13.76
CA GLU A 78 -1.83 -0.58 -15.03
C GLU A 78 -1.74 -2.11 -14.86
N ILE A 79 -0.69 -2.59 -14.20
CA ILE A 79 -0.47 -4.02 -13.96
C ILE A 79 -1.58 -4.59 -13.06
N CYS A 80 -1.87 -3.95 -11.93
CA CYS A 80 -2.94 -4.41 -11.03
C CYS A 80 -4.29 -4.49 -11.75
N LYS A 81 -4.62 -3.47 -12.56
CA LYS A 81 -5.83 -3.46 -13.37
C LYS A 81 -5.85 -4.57 -14.43
N LYS A 82 -4.72 -4.79 -15.12
CA LYS A 82 -4.58 -5.82 -16.17
C LYS A 82 -4.87 -7.22 -15.66
N TYR A 83 -4.42 -7.52 -14.44
CA TYR A 83 -4.53 -8.85 -13.83
C TYR A 83 -5.63 -8.97 -12.80
N ASP A 84 -6.48 -7.94 -12.67
CA ASP A 84 -7.59 -7.88 -11.71
C ASP A 84 -7.16 -8.09 -10.24
N ILE A 85 -5.98 -7.57 -9.88
CA ILE A 85 -5.39 -7.65 -8.55
C ILE A 85 -5.76 -6.39 -7.77
N LEU A 86 -6.11 -6.53 -6.48
CA LEU A 86 -6.39 -5.39 -5.61
C LEU A 86 -5.13 -4.57 -5.35
N LEU A 87 -5.28 -3.24 -5.39
CA LEU A 87 -4.22 -2.30 -5.02
C LEU A 87 -4.45 -1.81 -3.58
N VAL A 88 -3.55 -2.20 -2.68
CA VAL A 88 -3.53 -1.72 -1.29
C VAL A 88 -2.40 -0.71 -1.14
N VAL A 89 -2.72 0.48 -0.64
CA VAL A 89 -1.73 1.52 -0.38
C VAL A 89 -1.54 1.72 1.10
N ASP A 90 -0.30 1.57 1.57
CA ASP A 90 0.06 1.81 2.96
C ASP A 90 0.39 3.29 3.17
N GLU A 91 -0.59 4.01 3.71
CA GLU A 91 -0.50 5.44 4.04
C GLU A 91 -0.10 5.71 5.50
N VAL A 92 0.35 4.69 6.21
CA VAL A 92 0.74 4.80 7.62
C VAL A 92 1.78 5.90 7.86
N ILE A 93 2.68 6.13 6.91
CA ILE A 93 3.68 7.20 6.98
C ILE A 93 3.29 8.40 6.11
N CYS A 94 2.84 8.16 4.88
CA CYS A 94 2.61 9.23 3.91
C CYS A 94 1.30 10.01 4.15
N GLY A 95 0.32 9.41 4.82
CA GLY A 95 -0.99 10.02 5.07
C GLY A 95 -0.95 11.22 6.00
N PHE A 96 -2.04 11.97 5.99
CA PHE A 96 -2.31 13.12 6.86
C PHE A 96 -1.32 14.28 6.69
N GLY A 97 -1.03 14.64 5.43
CA GLY A 97 -0.31 15.86 5.10
C GLY A 97 1.20 15.70 4.92
N ARG A 98 1.76 14.50 5.11
CA ARG A 98 3.22 14.26 5.06
C ARG A 98 3.86 14.67 3.72
N THR A 99 3.17 14.50 2.62
CA THR A 99 3.63 14.80 1.26
C THR A 99 3.13 16.15 0.73
N GLY A 100 2.42 16.93 1.55
CA GLY A 100 1.79 18.20 1.16
C GLY A 100 0.33 18.02 0.67
N ASN A 101 -0.09 16.80 0.39
CA ASN A 101 -1.49 16.42 0.14
C ASN A 101 -2.03 15.62 1.33
N TRP A 102 -3.34 15.38 1.39
CA TRP A 102 -3.92 14.57 2.46
C TRP A 102 -3.30 13.17 2.53
N PHE A 103 -3.10 12.54 1.38
CA PHE A 103 -2.50 11.23 1.25
C PHE A 103 -1.36 11.23 0.22
N GLY A 104 -0.39 10.34 0.39
CA GLY A 104 0.63 10.10 -0.61
C GLY A 104 0.04 9.59 -1.93
N SER A 105 -1.09 8.91 -1.87
CA SER A 105 -1.88 8.51 -3.04
C SER A 105 -2.29 9.72 -3.88
N ASP A 106 -2.65 10.85 -3.27
CA ASP A 106 -2.98 12.07 -4.00
C ASP A 106 -1.74 12.63 -4.71
N THR A 107 -0.58 12.55 -4.05
CA THR A 107 0.69 13.04 -4.61
C THR A 107 1.08 12.31 -5.89
N TYR A 108 0.88 10.98 -5.91
CA TYR A 108 1.24 10.12 -7.05
C TYR A 108 0.05 9.74 -7.94
N ASN A 109 -1.13 10.36 -7.72
CA ASN A 109 -2.37 10.03 -8.43
C ASN A 109 -2.67 8.52 -8.42
N ILE A 110 -2.48 7.88 -7.27
CA ILE A 110 -2.81 6.49 -7.05
C ILE A 110 -4.28 6.39 -6.68
N LYS A 111 -4.97 5.40 -7.23
CA LYS A 111 -6.37 5.09 -6.93
C LYS A 111 -6.46 3.70 -6.32
N PRO A 112 -6.25 3.59 -5.00
CA PRO A 112 -6.24 2.30 -4.32
C PRO A 112 -7.64 1.72 -4.13
N ASP A 113 -7.70 0.39 -4.04
CA ASP A 113 -8.90 -0.32 -3.60
C ASP A 113 -9.01 -0.30 -2.07
N ILE A 114 -7.86 -0.29 -1.38
CA ILE A 114 -7.76 -0.24 0.10
C ILE A 114 -6.62 0.68 0.51
N ILE A 115 -6.84 1.46 1.57
CA ILE A 115 -5.81 2.29 2.23
C ILE A 115 -5.65 1.84 3.68
N THR A 116 -4.41 1.64 4.13
CA THR A 116 -4.10 1.44 5.54
C THR A 116 -3.59 2.74 6.16
N MET A 117 -4.00 3.03 7.39
CA MET A 117 -3.71 4.30 8.08
C MET A 117 -3.33 4.06 9.52
N ALA A 118 -2.37 4.84 10.03
CA ALA A 118 -2.00 4.92 11.42
C ALA A 118 -1.26 6.24 11.70
N LYS A 119 -0.47 6.32 12.72
CA LYS A 119 0.42 7.45 13.08
C LYS A 119 -0.25 8.82 12.96
N GLY A 120 -0.23 9.43 11.78
CA GLY A 120 -0.83 10.75 11.52
C GLY A 120 -2.32 10.84 11.81
N ILE A 121 -3.07 9.74 11.71
CA ILE A 121 -4.52 9.72 11.99
C ILE A 121 -4.87 10.23 13.41
N SER A 122 -4.00 10.01 14.38
CA SER A 122 -4.18 10.50 15.76
C SER A 122 -3.11 11.51 16.16
N SER A 123 -2.27 11.98 15.21
CA SER A 123 -1.11 12.83 15.49
C SER A 123 -0.19 12.28 16.59
N GLY A 124 -0.24 10.97 16.84
CA GLY A 124 0.58 10.29 17.86
C GLY A 124 0.08 10.45 19.31
N TYR A 125 -1.05 11.10 19.54
CA TYR A 125 -1.59 11.28 20.92
C TYR A 125 -2.06 9.97 21.54
N ILE A 126 -2.63 9.07 20.76
CA ILE A 126 -3.08 7.75 21.21
C ILE A 126 -2.89 6.73 20.08
N PRO A 127 -2.58 5.46 20.39
CA PRO A 127 -2.52 4.42 19.37
C PRO A 127 -3.86 4.26 18.66
N LEU A 128 -3.87 4.52 17.36
CA LEU A 128 -5.03 4.34 16.49
C LEU A 128 -4.54 3.93 15.11
N SER A 129 -5.24 3.00 14.51
CA SER A 129 -5.09 2.62 13.11
C SER A 129 -6.45 2.32 12.49
N GLY A 130 -6.50 2.32 11.19
CA GLY A 130 -7.71 2.00 10.44
C GLY A 130 -7.40 1.61 9.01
N ILE A 131 -8.42 1.13 8.34
CA ILE A 131 -8.40 0.92 6.90
C ILE A 131 -9.59 1.64 6.27
N MET A 132 -9.41 2.16 5.07
CA MET A 132 -10.49 2.57 4.18
C MET A 132 -10.60 1.59 3.04
N VAL A 133 -11.83 1.21 2.70
CA VAL A 133 -12.14 0.21 1.69
C VAL A 133 -12.94 0.88 0.59
N GLY A 134 -12.45 0.80 -0.65
CA GLY A 134 -13.15 1.32 -1.83
C GLY A 134 -14.34 0.46 -2.25
N SER A 135 -15.21 1.01 -3.12
CA SER A 135 -16.45 0.37 -3.55
C SER A 135 -16.25 -1.03 -4.15
N ARG A 136 -15.18 -1.22 -4.91
CA ARG A 136 -14.84 -2.53 -5.51
C ARG A 136 -14.79 -3.67 -4.48
N VAL A 137 -14.36 -3.37 -3.26
CA VAL A 137 -14.25 -4.35 -2.17
C VAL A 137 -15.45 -4.26 -1.25
N SER A 138 -15.89 -3.05 -0.85
CA SER A 138 -17.00 -2.87 0.08
C SER A 138 -18.32 -3.39 -0.47
N ASP A 139 -18.57 -3.27 -1.76
CA ASP A 139 -19.81 -3.77 -2.37
C ASP A 139 -19.92 -5.29 -2.26
N VAL A 140 -18.80 -6.00 -2.48
CA VAL A 140 -18.75 -7.46 -2.27
C VAL A 140 -18.91 -7.82 -0.80
N MET A 141 -18.23 -7.11 0.10
CA MET A 141 -18.33 -7.36 1.55
C MET A 141 -19.76 -7.17 2.06
N ILE A 142 -20.44 -6.11 1.60
CA ILE A 142 -21.80 -5.78 2.07
C ILE A 142 -22.86 -6.71 1.45
N ASN A 143 -22.75 -6.99 0.16
CA ASN A 143 -23.79 -7.70 -0.58
C ASN A 143 -23.63 -9.23 -0.58
N GLU A 144 -22.38 -9.73 -0.46
CA GLU A 144 -22.04 -11.14 -0.64
C GLU A 144 -21.26 -11.73 0.54
N GLY A 145 -20.60 -10.89 1.37
CA GLY A 145 -19.69 -11.32 2.43
C GLY A 145 -20.37 -11.86 3.68
N GLY A 146 -21.67 -11.62 3.87
CA GLY A 146 -22.38 -12.02 5.08
C GLY A 146 -21.89 -11.26 6.32
N GLU A 147 -21.75 -11.96 7.44
CA GLU A 147 -21.27 -11.37 8.68
C GLU A 147 -19.73 -11.22 8.68
N PHE A 148 -19.24 -10.04 9.05
CA PHE A 148 -17.80 -9.75 9.12
C PHE A 148 -17.19 -10.22 10.45
N TYR A 149 -16.65 -11.43 10.45
CA TYR A 149 -16.06 -12.08 11.64
C TYR A 149 -14.65 -11.61 11.95
N HIS A 150 -14.40 -10.30 11.95
CA HIS A 150 -13.09 -9.77 12.29
C HIS A 150 -13.20 -8.60 13.24
N GLY A 151 -12.38 -8.59 14.30
CA GLY A 151 -12.29 -7.49 15.25
C GLY A 151 -11.28 -7.79 16.34
N TYR A 152 -10.84 -6.73 16.99
CA TYR A 152 -10.03 -6.79 18.20
C TYR A 152 -10.85 -6.31 19.39
N THR A 153 -10.49 -6.75 20.61
CA THR A 153 -11.19 -6.34 21.84
C THR A 153 -11.32 -4.83 21.97
N TYR A 154 -10.32 -4.08 21.54
CA TYR A 154 -10.31 -2.61 21.61
C TYR A 154 -10.66 -1.92 20.27
N SER A 155 -11.20 -2.64 19.30
CA SER A 155 -11.74 -2.00 18.09
C SER A 155 -12.88 -1.06 18.49
N GLY A 156 -12.89 0.15 17.89
CA GLY A 156 -13.90 1.15 18.22
C GLY A 156 -13.73 1.83 19.58
N HIS A 157 -12.52 1.81 20.17
CA HIS A 157 -12.25 2.43 21.48
C HIS A 157 -12.66 3.92 21.49
N PRO A 158 -13.60 4.33 22.36
CA PRO A 158 -14.24 5.65 22.26
C PRO A 158 -13.26 6.81 22.42
N VAL A 159 -12.27 6.70 23.31
CA VAL A 159 -11.26 7.74 23.49
C VAL A 159 -10.34 7.85 22.26
N ALA A 160 -9.97 6.72 21.66
CA ALA A 160 -9.15 6.73 20.44
C ALA A 160 -9.91 7.36 19.28
N LEU A 161 -11.18 7.01 19.08
CA LEU A 161 -12.02 7.55 18.02
C LEU A 161 -12.36 9.04 18.25
N SER A 162 -12.45 9.51 19.49
CA SER A 162 -12.73 10.93 19.76
C SER A 162 -11.64 11.86 19.20
N LEU A 163 -10.39 11.41 19.15
CA LEU A 163 -9.26 12.22 18.66
C LEU A 163 -9.34 12.57 17.17
N ILE A 164 -9.96 11.74 16.36
CA ILE A 164 -10.12 12.05 14.93
C ILE A 164 -11.16 13.14 14.64
N HIS A 165 -11.90 13.57 15.67
CA HIS A 165 -12.90 14.64 15.59
C HIS A 165 -12.40 15.96 16.20
N ILE A 166 -11.21 16.00 16.75
CA ILE A 166 -10.56 17.19 17.30
C ILE A 166 -9.57 17.75 16.30
#